data_837b9b83db8eb96f69900d0df984f943
#
_entry.id   837b9b83db8eb96f69900d0df984f943
#
_cell.length_a   1.000
_cell.length_b   1.000
_cell.length_c   1.000
_cell.angle_alpha   90.00
_cell.angle_beta   90.00
_cell.angle_gamma   90.00
#
_symmetry.space_group_name_H-M   'P 1'
#
loop_
_entity.id
_entity.type
_entity.pdbx_description
1 polymer ?
#
loop_
_entity_poly.entity_id
_entity_poly.type
_entity_poly.pdbx_seq_one_letter_code
_entity_poly.pdbx_strand_id
1 'polypeptide(L)'
;MDTAFKRRWSFEYIGIDKHDDEVKSIIKIAGQTFDWNTIRKAINEKMSKLRVNEDKLLGPYFVSEQYFNLDENNDKANDNLVSVFKNKVLMYLFEDACKQKLQNMFEGCDYSRYSKVCDAFDEKGFEIFGKDFVTEYYEKV
;
A
#
# COMPACT_ATOMS: atom_id res chain seq x y z
N MET A 1 12.79 -20.22 7.16
CA MET A 1 12.73 -20.70 5.78
C MET A 1 14.11 -20.98 5.27
N ASP A 2 14.25 -22.09 4.58
CA ASP A 2 15.53 -22.43 4.02
C ASP A 2 15.82 -21.66 2.72
N THR A 3 17.03 -21.79 2.22
CA THR A 3 17.48 -21.08 1.04
C THR A 3 16.70 -21.45 -0.22
N ALA A 4 16.33 -22.71 -0.35
CA ALA A 4 15.59 -23.17 -1.52
C ALA A 4 14.21 -22.54 -1.57
N PHE A 5 13.55 -22.41 -0.42
CA PHE A 5 12.26 -21.79 -0.33
C PHE A 5 12.35 -20.30 -0.67
N LYS A 6 13.34 -19.61 -0.16
CA LYS A 6 13.53 -18.21 -0.44
C LYS A 6 13.80 -17.94 -1.91
N ARG A 7 14.55 -18.82 -2.54
CA ARG A 7 14.83 -18.70 -3.96
C ARG A 7 13.57 -18.87 -4.77
N ARG A 8 12.77 -19.84 -4.40
CA ARG A 8 11.48 -20.07 -5.02
C ARG A 8 10.54 -18.89 -4.78
N TRP A 9 10.62 -18.31 -3.61
CA TRP A 9 9.82 -17.15 -3.28
C TRP A 9 10.19 -15.92 -4.11
N SER A 10 11.45 -15.69 -4.37
CA SER A 10 11.88 -14.60 -5.25
C SER A 10 11.27 -14.76 -6.64
N PHE A 11 11.19 -16.01 -7.11
CA PHE A 11 10.56 -16.33 -8.37
C PHE A 11 9.05 -16.02 -8.30
N GLU A 12 8.42 -16.35 -7.19
CA GLU A 12 7.01 -16.03 -6.96
C GLU A 12 6.80 -14.52 -6.88
N TYR A 13 7.75 -13.79 -6.35
CA TYR A 13 7.65 -12.33 -6.29
C TYR A 13 7.57 -11.74 -7.71
N ILE A 14 8.33 -12.26 -8.62
CA ILE A 14 8.21 -11.84 -10.03
C ILE A 14 6.80 -12.11 -10.52
N GLY A 15 6.20 -13.22 -10.08
CA GLY A 15 4.84 -13.57 -10.43
C GLY A 15 3.76 -12.77 -9.72
N ILE A 16 4.14 -12.01 -8.67
CA ILE A 16 3.17 -11.21 -7.89
C ILE A 16 2.51 -10.15 -8.77
N ASP A 17 3.18 -9.71 -9.84
CA ASP A 17 2.64 -8.73 -10.75
C ASP A 17 2.14 -9.33 -12.07
N LYS A 18 1.97 -10.65 -12.11
CA LYS A 18 1.63 -11.38 -13.32
C LYS A 18 0.34 -10.89 -13.97
N HIS A 19 -0.66 -10.55 -13.16
CA HIS A 19 -1.95 -10.08 -13.64
C HIS A 19 -2.15 -8.61 -13.35
N ASP A 20 -1.06 -7.88 -13.36
CA ASP A 20 -1.01 -6.47 -13.03
C ASP A 20 -1.96 -5.62 -13.87
N ASP A 21 -2.02 -5.91 -15.17
CA ASP A 21 -2.85 -5.19 -16.10
C ASP A 21 -4.35 -5.40 -15.90
N GLU A 22 -4.72 -6.43 -15.12
CA GLU A 22 -6.12 -6.72 -14.81
C GLU A 22 -6.63 -5.93 -13.61
N VAL A 23 -5.71 -5.34 -12.85
CA VAL A 23 -6.07 -4.64 -11.61
C VAL A 23 -6.26 -3.16 -11.90
N LYS A 24 -7.51 -2.71 -11.83
CA LYS A 24 -7.85 -1.31 -12.10
C LYS A 24 -8.76 -0.81 -10.99
N SER A 25 -8.29 0.19 -10.27
CA SER A 25 -9.09 0.80 -9.22
C SER A 25 -8.55 2.18 -8.91
N ILE A 26 -9.46 3.11 -8.64
CA ILE A 26 -9.14 4.49 -8.29
C ILE A 26 -9.42 4.67 -6.80
N ILE A 27 -8.50 5.32 -6.11
CA ILE A 27 -8.73 5.74 -4.72
C ILE A 27 -8.51 7.24 -4.63
N LYS A 28 -9.49 7.94 -4.06
CA LYS A 28 -9.40 9.38 -3.81
C LYS A 28 -9.23 9.62 -2.33
N ILE A 29 -8.20 10.36 -1.99
CA ILE A 29 -7.91 10.69 -0.59
C ILE A 29 -7.20 12.04 -0.53
N ALA A 30 -7.55 12.85 0.45
CA ALA A 30 -6.92 14.16 0.68
C ALA A 30 -6.96 15.04 -0.57
N GLY A 31 -8.07 14.98 -1.31
CA GLY A 31 -8.26 15.82 -2.50
C GLY A 31 -7.50 15.39 -3.74
N GLN A 32 -6.89 14.22 -3.71
CA GLN A 32 -6.12 13.70 -4.85
C GLN A 32 -6.62 12.34 -5.27
N THR A 33 -6.43 12.02 -6.53
CA THR A 33 -6.85 10.73 -7.11
C THR A 33 -5.62 9.89 -7.44
N PHE A 34 -5.66 8.63 -7.03
CA PHE A 34 -4.55 7.69 -7.22
C PHE A 34 -5.06 6.40 -7.83
N ASP A 35 -4.16 5.69 -8.50
CA ASP A 35 -4.40 4.34 -8.98
C ASP A 35 -3.93 3.35 -7.91
N TRP A 36 -4.83 2.46 -7.46
CA TRP A 36 -4.51 1.49 -6.42
C TRP A 36 -3.30 0.64 -6.78
N ASN A 37 -3.25 0.15 -8.01
CA ASN A 37 -2.18 -0.75 -8.39
C ASN A 37 -0.82 -0.04 -8.38
N THR A 38 -0.80 1.21 -8.82
CA THR A 38 0.42 2.02 -8.78
C THR A 38 0.84 2.34 -7.36
N ILE A 39 -0.12 2.67 -6.48
CA ILE A 39 0.16 2.90 -5.07
C ILE A 39 0.70 1.63 -4.41
N ARG A 40 0.10 0.50 -4.73
CA ARG A 40 0.57 -0.80 -4.20
C ARG A 40 2.04 -1.03 -4.55
N LYS A 41 2.39 -0.79 -5.80
CA LYS A 41 3.78 -0.96 -6.24
C LYS A 41 4.71 0.04 -5.57
N ALA A 42 4.25 1.28 -5.38
CA ALA A 42 5.04 2.30 -4.70
C ALA A 42 5.31 1.91 -3.24
N ILE A 43 4.29 1.39 -2.56
CA ILE A 43 4.43 0.90 -1.18
C ILE A 43 5.44 -0.26 -1.15
N ASN A 44 5.31 -1.19 -2.09
CA ASN A 44 6.24 -2.32 -2.18
C ASN A 44 7.67 -1.85 -2.41
N GLU A 45 7.87 -0.85 -3.25
CA GLU A 45 9.20 -0.31 -3.53
C GLU A 45 9.81 0.26 -2.25
N LYS A 46 9.03 1.03 -1.50
CA LYS A 46 9.51 1.58 -0.23
C LYS A 46 9.84 0.45 0.76
N MET A 47 8.96 -0.54 0.87
CA MET A 47 9.21 -1.69 1.75
C MET A 47 10.48 -2.42 1.36
N SER A 48 10.73 -2.59 0.06
CA SER A 48 11.94 -3.24 -0.42
C SER A 48 13.19 -2.47 -0.04
N LYS A 49 13.13 -1.14 -0.12
CA LYS A 49 14.24 -0.29 0.32
C LYS A 49 14.49 -0.38 1.81
N LEU A 50 13.46 -0.63 2.59
CA LEU A 50 13.56 -0.83 4.03
C LEU A 50 13.92 -2.27 4.38
N ARG A 51 14.14 -3.11 3.37
CA ARG A 51 14.51 -4.51 3.53
C ARG A 51 13.45 -5.36 4.20
N VAL A 52 12.19 -5.03 3.93
CA VAL A 52 11.08 -5.89 4.31
C VAL A 52 11.13 -7.14 3.42
N ASN A 53 10.89 -8.31 4.00
CA ASN A 53 10.92 -9.56 3.26
C ASN A 53 9.93 -9.57 2.10
N GLU A 54 10.33 -10.20 0.99
CA GLU A 54 9.52 -10.28 -0.22
C GLU A 54 8.15 -10.93 0.03
N ASP A 55 8.08 -11.88 0.97
CA ASP A 55 6.83 -12.56 1.28
C ASP A 55 5.82 -11.67 2.01
N LYS A 56 6.22 -10.46 2.36
CA LYS A 56 5.34 -9.50 3.02
C LYS A 56 4.88 -8.39 2.09
N LEU A 57 5.31 -8.39 0.84
CA LEU A 57 4.90 -7.38 -0.11
C LEU A 57 3.46 -7.57 -0.54
N LEU A 58 2.83 -6.49 -1.00
CA LEU A 58 1.42 -6.49 -1.36
C LEU A 58 1.21 -7.02 -2.78
N GLY A 59 0.37 -8.03 -2.92
CA GLY A 59 -0.03 -8.53 -4.24
C GLY A 59 -1.13 -7.65 -4.85
N PRO A 60 -1.42 -7.84 -6.17
CA PRO A 60 -2.42 -7.03 -6.87
C PRO A 60 -3.82 -7.13 -6.28
N TYR A 61 -4.15 -8.26 -5.70
CA TYR A 61 -5.47 -8.50 -5.10
C TYR A 61 -5.42 -8.52 -3.58
N PHE A 62 -4.42 -7.86 -3.00
CA PHE A 62 -4.36 -7.71 -1.53
C PHE A 62 -5.64 -7.06 -1.03
N VAL A 63 -6.13 -6.07 -1.76
CA VAL A 63 -7.49 -5.58 -1.61
C VAL A 63 -8.33 -6.36 -2.63
N SER A 64 -9.42 -6.97 -2.17
CA SER A 64 -10.28 -7.79 -3.02
C SER A 64 -10.92 -6.95 -4.14
N GLU A 65 -11.03 -7.52 -5.33
CA GLU A 65 -11.55 -6.79 -6.49
C GLU A 65 -12.99 -6.31 -6.29
N GLN A 66 -13.75 -6.92 -5.39
CA GLN A 66 -15.11 -6.46 -5.08
C GLN A 66 -15.12 -5.03 -4.54
N TYR A 67 -14.00 -4.55 -4.03
CA TYR A 67 -13.87 -3.18 -3.51
C TYR A 67 -13.24 -2.23 -4.52
N PHE A 68 -12.87 -2.71 -5.69
CA PHE A 68 -12.27 -1.85 -6.71
C PHE A 68 -13.30 -0.83 -7.19
N ASN A 69 -12.82 0.37 -7.47
CA ASN A 69 -13.64 1.49 -7.90
C ASN A 69 -13.08 2.04 -9.22
N LEU A 70 -13.91 2.06 -10.26
CA LEU A 70 -13.53 2.58 -11.57
C LEU A 70 -14.12 3.96 -11.86
N ASP A 71 -14.95 4.49 -10.95
CA ASP A 71 -15.63 5.76 -11.15
C ASP A 71 -15.23 6.75 -10.06
N GLU A 72 -14.44 7.75 -10.45
CA GLU A 72 -13.95 8.75 -9.49
C GLU A 72 -15.06 9.60 -8.90
N ASN A 73 -16.25 9.58 -9.50
CA ASN A 73 -17.41 10.33 -9.01
C ASN A 73 -18.32 9.51 -8.10
N ASN A 74 -17.99 8.23 -7.88
CA ASN A 74 -18.77 7.38 -6.98
C ASN A 74 -18.20 7.48 -5.56
N ASP A 75 -18.71 8.45 -4.80
CA ASP A 75 -18.19 8.73 -3.46
C ASP A 75 -18.39 7.56 -2.50
N LYS A 76 -19.51 6.86 -2.61
CA LYS A 76 -19.78 5.71 -1.74
C LYS A 76 -18.78 4.59 -1.97
N ALA A 77 -18.50 4.27 -3.23
CA ALA A 77 -17.53 3.23 -3.57
C ALA A 77 -16.14 3.65 -3.11
N ASN A 78 -15.80 4.92 -3.25
CA ASN A 78 -14.53 5.44 -2.78
C ASN A 78 -14.42 5.34 -1.26
N ASP A 79 -15.47 5.73 -0.53
CA ASP A 79 -15.46 5.64 0.94
C ASP A 79 -15.26 4.20 1.39
N ASN A 80 -15.91 3.25 0.73
CA ASN A 80 -15.72 1.84 1.03
C ASN A 80 -14.29 1.39 0.77
N LEU A 81 -13.71 1.82 -0.35
CA LEU A 81 -12.34 1.46 -0.68
C LEU A 81 -11.34 2.07 0.31
N VAL A 82 -11.53 3.34 0.69
CA VAL A 82 -10.69 4.00 1.69
C VAL A 82 -10.77 3.25 3.02
N SER A 83 -11.96 2.85 3.43
CA SER A 83 -12.16 2.10 4.66
C SER A 83 -11.44 0.75 4.60
N VAL A 84 -11.57 0.04 3.50
CA VAL A 84 -10.88 -1.25 3.31
C VAL A 84 -9.37 -1.05 3.29
N PHE A 85 -8.90 0.02 2.64
CA PHE A 85 -7.47 0.34 2.63
C PHE A 85 -6.95 0.52 4.05
N LYS A 86 -7.65 1.32 4.87
CA LYS A 86 -7.24 1.51 6.25
C LYS A 86 -7.26 0.21 7.05
N ASN A 87 -8.36 -0.51 6.99
CA ASN A 87 -8.56 -1.69 7.84
C ASN A 87 -7.74 -2.89 7.40
N LYS A 88 -7.34 -2.94 6.17
CA LYS A 88 -6.58 -4.07 5.65
C LYS A 88 -5.13 -3.72 5.33
N VAL A 89 -4.91 -2.70 4.52
CA VAL A 89 -3.55 -2.36 4.09
C VAL A 89 -2.77 -1.68 5.19
N LEU A 90 -3.29 -0.58 5.73
CA LEU A 90 -2.58 0.15 6.78
C LEU A 90 -2.41 -0.70 8.03
N MET A 91 -3.44 -1.44 8.40
CA MET A 91 -3.36 -2.34 9.56
C MET A 91 -2.27 -3.40 9.36
N TYR A 92 -2.22 -3.98 8.17
CA TYR A 92 -1.20 -4.99 7.86
C TYR A 92 0.21 -4.40 7.92
N LEU A 93 0.41 -3.22 7.34
CA LEU A 93 1.72 -2.56 7.39
C LEU A 93 2.11 -2.22 8.82
N PHE A 94 1.18 -1.72 9.61
CA PHE A 94 1.44 -1.27 10.97
C PHE A 94 1.68 -2.46 11.92
N GLU A 95 0.86 -3.50 11.82
CA GLU A 95 0.87 -4.61 12.79
C GLU A 95 1.75 -5.78 12.38
N ASP A 96 2.11 -5.88 11.10
CA ASP A 96 2.84 -7.05 10.59
C ASP A 96 4.04 -6.63 9.74
N ALA A 97 3.80 -6.24 8.48
CA ALA A 97 4.87 -6.10 7.51
C ALA A 97 5.95 -5.10 7.93
N CYS A 98 5.57 -3.97 8.50
CA CYS A 98 6.49 -2.91 8.88
C CYS A 98 6.54 -2.67 10.38
N LYS A 99 6.09 -3.64 11.16
CA LYS A 99 6.00 -3.52 12.62
C LYS A 99 7.31 -3.06 13.26
N GLN A 100 8.44 -3.53 12.75
CA GLN A 100 9.74 -3.21 13.31
C GLN A 100 10.41 -2.02 12.61
N LYS A 101 9.71 -1.39 11.68
CA LYS A 101 10.23 -0.30 10.88
C LYS A 101 9.22 0.84 10.74
N LEU A 102 8.39 1.03 11.77
CA LEU A 102 7.34 2.04 11.75
C LEU A 102 7.92 3.44 11.50
N GLN A 103 9.02 3.77 12.17
CA GLN A 103 9.67 5.06 12.02
C GLN A 103 10.07 5.33 10.57
N ASN A 104 10.50 4.31 9.88
CA ASN A 104 10.98 4.46 8.50
C ASN A 104 9.85 4.40 7.49
N MET A 105 8.80 3.61 7.78
CA MET A 105 7.68 3.47 6.85
C MET A 105 6.68 4.61 6.98
N PHE A 106 6.36 5.01 8.19
CA PHE A 106 5.36 6.06 8.47
C PHE A 106 6.03 7.37 8.88
N GLU A 107 7.04 7.77 8.14
CA GLU A 107 7.83 8.95 8.50
C GLU A 107 7.09 10.27 8.30
N GLY A 108 5.93 10.24 7.63
CA GLY A 108 5.13 11.42 7.37
C GLY A 108 4.02 11.67 8.38
N CYS A 109 3.91 10.89 9.43
CA CYS A 109 2.82 11.05 10.39
C CYS A 109 3.22 10.54 11.77
N ASP A 110 2.31 10.76 12.73
CA ASP A 110 2.44 10.20 14.08
C ASP A 110 2.04 8.74 14.03
N TYR A 111 2.98 7.85 14.26
CA TYR A 111 2.78 6.41 14.24
C TYR A 111 2.75 5.80 15.65
N SER A 112 2.55 6.62 16.67
CA SER A 112 2.49 6.11 18.05
C SER A 112 1.33 5.16 18.27
N ARG A 113 0.24 5.31 17.49
CA ARG A 113 -0.93 4.45 17.55
C ARG A 113 -1.50 4.29 16.16
N TYR A 114 -2.12 3.13 15.90
CA TYR A 114 -2.77 2.89 14.62
C TYR A 114 -3.84 3.95 14.31
N SER A 115 -4.61 4.37 15.32
CA SER A 115 -5.63 5.40 15.12
C SER A 115 -5.05 6.71 14.63
N LYS A 116 -3.84 7.05 15.07
CA LYS A 116 -3.16 8.27 14.62
C LYS A 116 -2.75 8.16 13.16
N VAL A 117 -2.32 6.97 12.74
CA VAL A 117 -2.01 6.73 11.33
C VAL A 117 -3.25 6.89 10.47
N CYS A 118 -4.38 6.33 10.91
CA CYS A 118 -5.64 6.45 10.17
C CYS A 118 -6.11 7.89 10.08
N ASP A 119 -6.03 8.65 11.17
CA ASP A 119 -6.41 10.07 11.18
C ASP A 119 -5.53 10.84 10.21
N ALA A 120 -4.23 10.59 10.22
CA ALA A 120 -3.30 11.23 9.30
C ALA A 120 -3.58 10.86 7.85
N PHE A 121 -3.97 9.60 7.60
CA PHE A 121 -4.32 9.17 6.26
C PHE A 121 -5.53 9.92 5.73
N ASP A 122 -6.56 10.11 6.55
CA ASP A 122 -7.74 10.87 6.16
C ASP A 122 -7.38 12.33 5.85
N GLU A 123 -6.39 12.88 6.54
CA GLU A 123 -5.99 14.28 6.39
C GLU A 123 -5.03 14.51 5.22
N LYS A 124 -4.01 13.67 5.08
CA LYS A 124 -2.94 13.92 4.11
C LYS A 124 -2.68 12.76 3.13
N GLY A 125 -3.49 11.70 3.21
CA GLY A 125 -3.37 10.60 2.26
C GLY A 125 -2.02 9.90 2.35
N PHE A 126 -1.43 9.64 1.19
CA PHE A 126 -0.21 8.83 1.13
C PHE A 126 1.05 9.55 1.60
N GLU A 127 0.94 10.83 1.96
CA GLU A 127 2.07 11.52 2.60
C GLU A 127 2.39 10.96 3.99
N ILE A 128 1.52 10.09 4.52
CA ILE A 128 1.86 9.38 5.77
C ILE A 128 3.12 8.54 5.64
N PHE A 129 3.45 8.12 4.42
CA PHE A 129 4.67 7.34 4.16
C PHE A 129 5.89 8.24 3.92
N GLY A 130 5.73 9.55 4.03
CA GLY A 130 6.78 10.50 3.83
C GLY A 130 6.32 11.64 2.94
N LYS A 131 6.81 12.83 3.22
CA LYS A 131 6.47 14.04 2.49
C LYS A 131 6.65 13.90 0.98
N ASP A 132 7.68 13.18 0.55
CA ASP A 132 8.03 13.02 -0.86
C ASP A 132 7.66 11.64 -1.41
N PHE A 133 6.85 10.88 -0.68
CA PHE A 133 6.51 9.52 -1.09
C PHE A 133 5.90 9.46 -2.49
N VAL A 134 4.93 10.32 -2.77
CA VAL A 134 4.25 10.32 -4.06
C VAL A 134 5.25 10.62 -5.19
N THR A 135 6.05 11.65 -5.02
CA THR A 135 7.04 12.03 -6.02
C THR A 135 8.13 10.97 -6.18
N GLU A 136 8.59 10.43 -5.06
CA GLU A 136 9.73 9.52 -5.05
C GLU A 136 9.39 8.11 -5.50
N TYR A 137 8.19 7.64 -5.19
CA TYR A 137 7.80 6.26 -5.46
C TYR A 137 6.65 6.12 -6.43
N TYR A 138 5.57 6.87 -6.23
CA TYR A 138 4.37 6.72 -7.04
C TYR A 138 4.59 7.20 -8.47
N GLU A 139 5.16 8.37 -8.63
CA GLU A 139 5.36 8.96 -9.96
C GLU A 139 6.43 8.26 -10.78
N LYS A 140 7.20 7.38 -10.16
CA LYS A 140 8.28 6.66 -10.83
C LYS A 140 7.95 5.21 -11.18
N VAL A 141 6.75 4.78 -10.83
CA VAL A 141 6.31 3.42 -11.17
C VAL A 141 6.01 3.30 -12.67
#